data_b681b65ec727cce03d4696aa44391593
#
_entry.id   b681b65ec727cce03d4696aa44391593
#
_cell.length_a   1.000
_cell.length_b   1.000
_cell.length_c   1.000
_cell.angle_alpha   90.00
_cell.angle_beta   90.00
_cell.angle_gamma   90.00
#
_symmetry.space_group_name_H-M   'P 1'
#
loop_
_entity.id
_entity.type
_entity.pdbx_description
1 polymer ?
#
loop_
_entity_poly.entity_id
_entity_poly.type
_entity_poly.pdbx_seq_one_letter_code
_entity_poly.pdbx_strand_id
1 'polypeptide(L)'
;TRQLTLCAVLTAMALALSYLENFFPLSLAIPIPGIKLGLANIVTLFALYALGPGQALLILVARCLLGAVFAGNMNALIFSLMGGVTAMLVMIGLSRLRHLSVYGVSVGGAAAHNCGQVAAAVLTLGNEAPLYYLPVLLGVSLFTGALTGLIAACLFRALAHTRIWEA
;
A
#
# COMPACT_ATOMS: atom_id res chain seq x y z
N THR A 1 -15.55 14.27 -14.44
CA THR A 1 -16.49 13.37 -13.72
C THR A 1 -15.99 11.92 -13.71
N ARG A 2 -15.61 11.33 -14.87
CA ARG A 2 -15.17 9.92 -14.97
C ARG A 2 -13.93 9.59 -14.10
N GLN A 3 -12.92 10.44 -14.09
CA GLN A 3 -11.73 10.26 -13.25
C GLN A 3 -12.07 10.27 -11.75
N LEU A 4 -12.96 11.16 -11.33
CA LEU A 4 -13.42 11.23 -9.95
C LEU A 4 -14.15 9.95 -9.53
N THR A 5 -15.01 9.42 -10.40
CA THR A 5 -15.72 8.15 -10.17
C THR A 5 -14.74 6.99 -10.04
N LEU A 6 -13.72 6.92 -10.92
CA LEU A 6 -12.69 5.89 -10.82
C LEU A 6 -11.88 6.00 -9.52
N CYS A 7 -11.49 7.21 -9.12
CA CYS A 7 -10.82 7.43 -7.84
C CYS A 7 -11.69 6.99 -6.66
N ALA A 8 -12.99 7.29 -6.67
CA ALA A 8 -13.91 6.88 -5.61
C ALA A 8 -14.06 5.35 -5.53
N VAL A 9 -14.23 4.67 -6.66
CA VAL A 9 -14.32 3.20 -6.72
C VAL A 9 -13.01 2.56 -6.23
N LEU A 10 -11.86 3.04 -6.70
CA LEU A 10 -10.56 2.53 -6.28
C LEU A 10 -10.31 2.80 -4.79
N THR A 11 -10.74 3.96 -4.27
CA THR A 11 -10.66 4.25 -2.83
C THR A 11 -11.50 3.26 -2.03
N ALA A 12 -12.73 2.97 -2.46
CA ALA A 12 -13.59 1.99 -1.81
C ALA A 12 -12.99 0.57 -1.85
N MET A 13 -12.42 0.16 -2.98
CA MET A 13 -11.72 -1.12 -3.10
C MET A 13 -10.49 -1.19 -2.18
N ALA A 14 -9.67 -0.14 -2.15
CA ALA A 14 -8.51 -0.08 -1.27
C ALA A 14 -8.90 -0.13 0.21
N LEU A 15 -10.03 0.51 0.57
CA LEU A 15 -10.57 0.48 1.92
C LEU A 15 -11.06 -0.93 2.29
N ALA A 16 -11.78 -1.60 1.39
CA ALA A 16 -12.23 -2.98 1.58
C ALA A 16 -11.05 -3.94 1.77
N LEU A 17 -10.00 -3.83 0.95
CA LEU A 17 -8.78 -4.63 1.11
C LEU A 17 -8.06 -4.32 2.43
N SER A 18 -7.97 -3.06 2.83
CA SER A 18 -7.41 -2.68 4.14
C SER A 18 -8.22 -3.28 5.31
N TYR A 19 -9.54 -3.39 5.15
CA TYR A 19 -10.40 -4.00 6.16
C TYR A 19 -10.21 -5.53 6.20
N LEU A 20 -10.10 -6.17 5.05
CA LEU A 20 -9.82 -7.60 4.95
C LEU A 20 -8.47 -7.99 5.58
N GLU A 21 -7.48 -7.13 5.53
CA GLU A 21 -6.19 -7.35 6.21
C GLU A 21 -6.33 -7.59 7.71
N ASN A 22 -7.36 -7.03 8.35
CA ASN A 22 -7.59 -7.20 9.79
C ASN A 22 -7.98 -8.65 10.15
N PHE A 23 -8.46 -9.44 9.18
CA PHE A 23 -8.73 -10.87 9.36
C PHE A 23 -7.47 -11.74 9.29
N PHE A 24 -6.35 -11.18 8.82
CA PHE A 24 -5.05 -11.84 8.79
C PHE A 24 -4.11 -11.12 9.77
N PRO A 25 -4.24 -11.34 11.10
CA PRO A 25 -3.52 -10.57 12.09
C PRO A 25 -2.04 -10.94 12.09
N LEU A 26 -1.23 -10.18 11.34
CA LEU A 26 0.23 -10.29 11.36
C LEU A 26 0.79 -10.01 12.78
N SER A 27 0.02 -9.30 13.59
CA SER A 27 0.31 -9.03 15.00
C SER A 27 0.43 -10.28 15.89
N LEU A 28 -0.10 -11.43 15.44
CA LEU A 28 0.13 -12.70 16.15
C LEU A 28 1.56 -13.23 15.97
N ALA A 29 2.17 -12.94 14.80
CA ALA A 29 3.55 -13.36 14.50
C ALA A 29 4.57 -12.27 14.89
N ILE A 30 4.17 -11.00 14.81
CA ILE A 30 5.02 -9.83 15.07
C ILE A 30 4.26 -8.91 16.03
N PRO A 31 4.71 -8.78 17.30
CA PRO A 31 3.99 -8.04 18.33
C PRO A 31 4.18 -6.51 18.18
N ILE A 32 3.92 -5.98 17.00
CA ILE A 32 3.91 -4.55 16.73
C ILE A 32 2.46 -4.14 16.44
N PRO A 33 1.85 -3.28 17.28
CA PRO A 33 0.49 -2.81 17.08
C PRO A 33 0.36 -2.05 15.74
N GLY A 34 -0.67 -2.39 14.96
CA GLY A 34 -1.02 -1.66 13.74
C GLY A 34 -0.23 -2.06 12.49
N ILE A 35 0.67 -3.05 12.56
CA ILE A 35 1.40 -3.55 11.40
C ILE A 35 0.44 -4.27 10.43
N LYS A 36 0.60 -4.02 9.13
CA LYS A 36 -0.26 -4.56 8.08
C LYS A 36 0.58 -5.11 6.92
N LEU A 37 0.03 -6.10 6.20
CA LEU A 37 0.66 -6.69 5.01
C LEU A 37 0.76 -5.72 3.84
N GLY A 38 -0.13 -4.73 3.79
CA GLY A 38 -0.16 -3.75 2.71
C GLY A 38 -0.94 -4.21 1.47
N LEU A 39 -1.95 -5.09 1.61
CA LEU A 39 -2.78 -5.54 0.48
C LEU A 39 -3.45 -4.37 -0.26
N ALA A 40 -3.81 -3.31 0.45
CA ALA A 40 -4.33 -2.10 -0.18
C ALA A 40 -3.34 -1.43 -1.15
N ASN A 41 -2.04 -1.76 -1.06
CA ASN A 41 -1.05 -1.26 -2.01
C ASN A 41 -1.25 -1.83 -3.43
N ILE A 42 -2.00 -2.94 -3.59
CA ILE A 42 -2.43 -3.44 -4.91
C ILE A 42 -3.16 -2.34 -5.68
N VAL A 43 -4.13 -1.71 -5.01
CA VAL A 43 -4.95 -0.66 -5.63
C VAL A 43 -4.14 0.61 -5.89
N THR A 44 -3.27 1.00 -4.95
CA THR A 44 -2.43 2.20 -5.14
C THR A 44 -1.37 1.99 -6.22
N LEU A 45 -0.79 0.79 -6.33
CA LEU A 45 0.11 0.42 -7.43
C LEU A 45 -0.64 0.46 -8.77
N PHE A 46 -1.83 -0.13 -8.83
CA PHE A 46 -2.69 -0.09 -10.00
C PHE A 46 -3.02 1.36 -10.39
N ALA A 47 -3.45 2.19 -9.44
CA ALA A 47 -3.77 3.59 -9.67
C ALA A 47 -2.55 4.40 -10.15
N LEU A 48 -1.36 4.10 -9.65
CA LEU A 48 -0.12 4.76 -10.07
C LEU A 48 0.13 4.60 -11.57
N TYR A 49 -0.05 3.39 -12.09
CA TYR A 49 0.17 3.09 -13.51
C TYR A 49 -1.03 3.49 -14.39
N ALA A 50 -2.24 3.39 -13.84
CA ALA A 50 -3.49 3.64 -14.56
C ALA A 50 -3.86 5.11 -14.66
N LEU A 51 -3.75 5.83 -13.55
CA LEU A 51 -4.25 7.20 -13.40
C LEU A 51 -3.12 8.21 -13.18
N GLY A 52 -1.93 7.72 -12.83
CA GLY A 52 -0.77 8.55 -12.53
C GLY A 52 -0.58 8.85 -11.03
N PRO A 53 0.57 9.48 -10.67
CA PRO A 53 0.99 9.61 -9.29
C PRO A 53 0.08 10.51 -8.42
N GLY A 54 -0.52 11.55 -9.01
CA GLY A 54 -1.39 12.48 -8.27
C GLY A 54 -2.67 11.80 -7.79
N GLN A 55 -3.35 11.08 -8.68
CA GLN A 55 -4.58 10.35 -8.37
C GLN A 55 -4.29 9.17 -7.42
N ALA A 56 -3.18 8.46 -7.63
CA ALA A 56 -2.76 7.38 -6.74
C ALA A 56 -2.52 7.89 -5.31
N LEU A 57 -1.88 9.05 -5.15
CA LEU A 57 -1.67 9.67 -3.85
C LEU A 57 -3.00 10.13 -3.23
N LEU A 58 -3.91 10.69 -4.01
CA LEU A 58 -5.25 11.07 -3.54
C LEU A 58 -6.01 9.85 -3.00
N ILE A 59 -6.02 8.75 -3.75
CA ILE A 59 -6.65 7.47 -3.35
C ILE A 59 -6.01 6.96 -2.06
N LEU A 60 -4.68 6.99 -1.95
CA LEU A 60 -3.95 6.59 -0.77
C LEU A 60 -4.38 7.38 0.47
N VAL A 61 -4.35 8.71 0.37
CA VAL A 61 -4.70 9.59 1.51
C VAL A 61 -6.17 9.41 1.89
N ALA A 62 -7.08 9.41 0.90
CA ALA A 62 -8.50 9.24 1.14
C ALA A 62 -8.80 7.91 1.86
N ARG A 63 -8.22 6.78 1.40
CA ARG A 63 -8.41 5.49 2.07
C ARG A 63 -7.85 5.44 3.49
N CYS A 64 -6.71 6.11 3.74
CA CYS A 64 -6.11 6.15 5.08
C CYS A 64 -6.99 6.94 6.06
N LEU A 65 -7.50 8.10 5.62
CA LEU A 65 -8.40 8.94 6.42
C LEU A 65 -9.70 8.20 6.72
N LEU A 66 -10.37 7.68 5.69
CA LEU A 66 -11.63 6.94 5.86
C LEU A 66 -11.42 5.68 6.72
N GLY A 67 -10.33 4.95 6.50
CA GLY A 67 -10.01 3.76 7.29
C GLY A 67 -9.80 4.07 8.76
N ALA A 68 -9.17 5.20 9.09
CA ALA A 68 -8.99 5.65 10.46
C ALA A 68 -10.31 6.07 11.11
N VAL A 69 -11.18 6.77 10.36
CA VAL A 69 -12.52 7.17 10.84
C VAL A 69 -13.35 5.93 11.16
N PHE A 70 -13.38 4.93 10.25
CA PHE A 70 -14.13 3.69 10.48
C PHE A 70 -13.55 2.82 11.59
N ALA A 71 -12.22 2.82 11.76
CA ALA A 71 -11.56 2.07 12.81
C ALA A 71 -11.64 2.78 14.20
N GLY A 72 -11.96 4.07 14.22
CA GLY A 72 -11.94 4.88 15.45
C GLY A 72 -10.56 4.94 16.12
N ASN A 73 -9.49 4.76 15.35
CA ASN A 73 -8.14 4.58 15.88
C ASN A 73 -7.12 5.47 15.15
N MET A 74 -6.61 6.48 15.86
CA MET A 74 -5.62 7.42 15.33
C MET A 74 -4.26 6.75 15.06
N ASN A 75 -3.86 5.76 15.83
CA ASN A 75 -2.64 5.01 15.55
C ASN A 75 -2.72 4.29 14.20
N ALA A 76 -3.89 3.73 13.85
CA ALA A 76 -4.09 3.13 12.54
C ALA A 76 -3.87 4.11 11.39
N LEU A 77 -4.24 5.39 11.58
CA LEU A 77 -3.96 6.46 10.62
C LEU A 77 -2.46 6.70 10.45
N ILE A 78 -1.74 6.86 11.56
CA ILE A 78 -0.29 7.13 11.55
C ILE A 78 0.45 5.99 10.82
N PHE A 79 0.19 4.74 11.19
CA PHE A 79 0.80 3.57 10.55
C PHE A 79 0.45 3.46 9.07
N SER A 80 -0.81 3.69 8.70
CA SER A 80 -1.26 3.60 7.31
C SER A 80 -0.70 4.72 6.45
N LEU A 81 -0.62 5.96 6.96
CA LEU A 81 -0.04 7.09 6.23
C LEU A 81 1.47 6.94 6.11
N MET A 82 2.18 6.68 7.20
CA MET A 82 3.64 6.52 7.17
C MET A 82 4.05 5.39 6.22
N GLY A 83 3.43 4.22 6.36
CA GLY A 83 3.70 3.09 5.47
C GLY A 83 3.27 3.36 4.03
N GLY A 84 2.07 3.89 3.84
CA GLY A 84 1.53 4.13 2.50
C GLY A 84 2.26 5.23 1.73
N VAL A 85 2.59 6.35 2.36
CA VAL A 85 3.30 7.47 1.71
C VAL A 85 4.73 7.06 1.35
N THR A 86 5.46 6.39 2.26
CA THR A 86 6.81 5.89 1.96
C THR A 86 6.78 4.89 0.81
N ALA A 87 5.82 3.95 0.80
CA ALA A 87 5.64 3.02 -0.31
C ALA A 87 5.37 3.76 -1.63
N MET A 88 4.46 4.74 -1.62
CA MET A 88 4.09 5.49 -2.82
C MET A 88 5.28 6.27 -3.38
N LEU A 89 6.04 6.96 -2.53
CA LEU A 89 7.22 7.72 -2.98
C LEU A 89 8.26 6.81 -3.65
N VAL A 90 8.52 5.65 -3.04
CA VAL A 90 9.45 4.67 -3.61
C VAL A 90 8.89 4.08 -4.91
N MET A 91 7.62 3.71 -4.96
CA MET A 91 6.98 3.20 -6.18
C MET A 91 7.01 4.23 -7.32
N ILE A 92 6.76 5.52 -7.04
CA ILE A 92 6.87 6.60 -8.04
C ILE A 92 8.31 6.71 -8.56
N GLY A 93 9.30 6.65 -7.66
CA GLY A 93 10.72 6.67 -8.05
C GLY A 93 11.10 5.48 -8.91
N LEU A 94 10.77 4.27 -8.45
CA LEU A 94 11.08 3.02 -9.14
C LEU A 94 10.33 2.86 -10.46
N SER A 95 9.10 3.34 -10.57
CA SER A 95 8.31 3.26 -11.80
C SER A 95 8.88 4.08 -12.96
N ARG A 96 9.76 5.04 -12.68
CA ARG A 96 10.48 5.83 -13.69
C ARG A 96 11.69 5.09 -14.29
N LEU A 97 12.13 4.02 -13.63
CA LEU A 97 13.27 3.22 -14.10
C LEU A 97 12.80 2.20 -15.15
N ARG A 98 13.18 2.41 -16.40
CA ARG A 98 12.76 1.61 -17.57
C ARG A 98 13.07 0.10 -17.47
N HIS A 99 14.01 -0.28 -16.63
CA HIS A 99 14.45 -1.67 -16.46
C HIS A 99 13.67 -2.42 -15.35
N LEU A 100 12.85 -1.71 -14.54
CA LEU A 100 12.10 -2.33 -13.48
C LEU A 100 10.70 -2.74 -13.97
N SER A 101 10.37 -4.01 -13.73
CA SER A 101 9.04 -4.54 -13.96
C SER A 101 8.06 -4.06 -12.86
N VAL A 102 6.76 -4.19 -13.13
CA VAL A 102 5.70 -3.92 -12.12
C VAL A 102 5.95 -4.73 -10.84
N TYR A 103 6.50 -5.94 -10.95
CA TYR A 103 6.87 -6.78 -9.81
C TYR A 103 7.98 -6.12 -8.97
N GLY A 104 9.03 -5.63 -9.60
CA GLY A 104 10.14 -4.96 -8.91
C GLY A 104 9.67 -3.70 -8.19
N VAL A 105 8.81 -2.90 -8.83
CA VAL A 105 8.19 -1.71 -8.22
C VAL A 105 7.32 -2.10 -7.04
N SER A 106 6.55 -3.19 -7.16
CA SER A 106 5.70 -3.70 -6.08
C SER A 106 6.49 -4.16 -4.87
N VAL A 107 7.55 -4.94 -5.09
CA VAL A 107 8.43 -5.43 -4.00
C VAL A 107 9.12 -4.25 -3.30
N GLY A 108 9.66 -3.29 -4.06
CA GLY A 108 10.24 -2.08 -3.50
C GLY A 108 9.22 -1.26 -2.69
N GLY A 109 7.99 -1.16 -3.20
CA GLY A 109 6.89 -0.52 -2.49
C GLY A 109 6.52 -1.23 -1.19
N ALA A 110 6.45 -2.56 -1.20
CA ALA A 110 6.17 -3.36 0.01
C ALA A 110 7.27 -3.21 1.07
N ALA A 111 8.54 -3.24 0.65
CA ALA A 111 9.67 -3.01 1.55
C ALA A 111 9.63 -1.60 2.17
N ALA A 112 9.40 -0.58 1.35
CA ALA A 112 9.26 0.80 1.81
C ALA A 112 8.05 0.99 2.74
N HIS A 113 6.93 0.29 2.47
CA HIS A 113 5.76 0.29 3.33
C HIS A 113 6.12 -0.22 4.75
N ASN A 114 6.80 -1.35 4.84
CA ASN A 114 7.23 -1.92 6.12
C ASN A 114 8.23 -1.00 6.84
N CYS A 115 9.17 -0.38 6.11
CA CYS A 115 10.07 0.63 6.70
C CYS A 115 9.29 1.81 7.30
N GLY A 116 8.28 2.32 6.57
CA GLY A 116 7.42 3.40 7.03
C GLY A 116 6.60 3.01 8.27
N GLN A 117 6.11 1.78 8.34
CA GLN A 117 5.38 1.26 9.51
C GLN A 117 6.30 1.10 10.73
N VAL A 118 7.52 0.60 10.54
CA VAL A 118 8.50 0.50 11.63
C VAL A 118 8.90 1.88 12.13
N ALA A 119 9.10 2.86 11.23
CA ALA A 119 9.34 4.25 11.63
C ALA A 119 8.16 4.81 12.45
N ALA A 120 6.92 4.57 12.01
CA ALA A 120 5.73 4.93 12.79
C ALA A 120 5.71 4.27 14.17
N ALA A 121 6.09 2.99 14.26
CA ALA A 121 6.16 2.25 15.53
C ALA A 121 7.21 2.86 16.48
N VAL A 122 8.40 3.17 15.98
CA VAL A 122 9.46 3.83 16.78
C VAL A 122 8.96 5.17 17.32
N LEU A 123 8.31 5.97 16.49
CA LEU A 123 7.77 7.27 16.88
C LEU A 123 6.64 7.17 17.92
N THR A 124 5.76 6.18 17.77
CA THR A 124 4.59 6.03 18.66
C THR A 124 4.93 5.35 19.98
N LEU A 125 5.88 4.42 19.98
CA LEU A 125 6.32 3.69 21.18
C LEU A 125 7.46 4.42 21.93
N GLY A 126 8.12 5.38 21.29
CA GLY A 126 9.22 6.14 21.88
C GLY A 126 10.47 5.30 22.17
N ASN A 127 10.65 4.15 21.51
CA ASN A 127 11.80 3.28 21.67
C ASN A 127 12.18 2.59 20.34
N GLU A 128 13.39 2.04 20.28
CA GLU A 128 13.96 1.45 19.05
C GLU A 128 13.64 -0.05 18.90
N ALA A 129 12.89 -0.67 19.81
CA ALA A 129 12.56 -2.09 19.74
C ALA A 129 11.91 -2.54 18.42
N PRO A 130 11.04 -1.73 17.76
CA PRO A 130 10.48 -2.09 16.46
C PRO A 130 11.52 -2.33 15.36
N LEU A 131 12.71 -1.72 15.45
CA LEU A 131 13.78 -1.89 14.45
C LEU A 131 14.28 -3.34 14.37
N TYR A 132 14.25 -4.08 15.47
CA TYR A 132 14.68 -5.50 15.49
C TYR A 132 13.78 -6.39 14.61
N TYR A 133 12.55 -5.99 14.34
CA TYR A 133 11.63 -6.73 13.46
C TYR A 133 11.77 -6.36 11.98
N LEU A 134 12.51 -5.29 11.66
CA LEU A 134 12.67 -4.82 10.28
C LEU A 134 13.22 -5.89 9.33
N PRO A 135 14.27 -6.69 9.66
CA PRO A 135 14.76 -7.73 8.76
C PRO A 135 13.70 -8.78 8.40
N VAL A 136 12.90 -9.19 9.39
CA VAL A 136 11.79 -10.15 9.19
C VAL A 136 10.73 -9.54 8.27
N LEU A 137 10.36 -8.28 8.51
CA LEU A 137 9.37 -7.57 7.70
C LEU A 137 9.83 -7.34 6.26
N LEU A 138 11.12 -7.09 6.05
CA LEU A 138 11.70 -7.01 4.71
C LEU A 138 11.66 -8.37 4.00
N GLY A 139 11.91 -9.47 4.71
CA GLY A 139 11.70 -10.82 4.20
C GLY A 139 10.24 -11.07 3.77
N VAL A 140 9.30 -10.70 4.63
CA VAL A 140 7.85 -10.79 4.33
C VAL A 140 7.48 -9.92 3.12
N SER A 141 8.10 -8.73 2.96
CA SER A 141 7.82 -7.84 1.85
C SER A 141 8.17 -8.41 0.47
N LEU A 142 9.11 -9.35 0.39
CA LEU A 142 9.41 -10.06 -0.87
C LEU A 142 8.19 -10.88 -1.33
N PHE A 143 7.56 -11.60 -0.42
CA PHE A 143 6.37 -12.41 -0.72
C PHE A 143 5.15 -11.53 -0.98
N THR A 144 4.86 -10.59 -0.09
CA THR A 144 3.69 -9.71 -0.23
C THR A 144 3.83 -8.80 -1.43
N GLY A 145 5.01 -8.26 -1.70
CA GLY A 145 5.29 -7.45 -2.87
C GLY A 145 5.20 -8.23 -4.17
N ALA A 146 5.68 -9.49 -4.21
CA ALA A 146 5.52 -10.35 -5.38
C ALA A 146 4.04 -10.67 -5.62
N LEU A 147 3.28 -11.00 -4.58
CA LEU A 147 1.86 -11.28 -4.66
C LEU A 147 1.06 -10.06 -5.13
N THR A 148 1.30 -8.89 -4.53
CA THR A 148 0.63 -7.64 -4.94
C THR A 148 0.97 -7.26 -6.37
N GLY A 149 2.23 -7.45 -6.79
CA GLY A 149 2.67 -7.24 -8.17
C GLY A 149 2.01 -8.20 -9.16
N LEU A 150 1.84 -9.47 -8.78
CA LEU A 150 1.13 -10.47 -9.59
C LEU A 150 -0.33 -10.08 -9.78
N ILE A 151 -1.03 -9.74 -8.69
CA ILE A 151 -2.44 -9.33 -8.75
C ILE A 151 -2.59 -8.07 -9.62
N ALA A 152 -1.72 -7.07 -9.43
CA ALA A 152 -1.73 -5.86 -10.26
C ALA A 152 -1.49 -6.18 -11.73
N ALA A 153 -0.53 -7.05 -12.06
CA ALA A 153 -0.26 -7.48 -13.43
C ALA A 153 -1.45 -8.24 -14.05
N CYS A 154 -2.13 -9.09 -13.27
CA CYS A 154 -3.36 -9.75 -13.70
C CYS A 154 -4.49 -8.74 -13.98
N LEU A 155 -4.65 -7.74 -13.10
CA LEU A 155 -5.62 -6.66 -13.30
C LEU A 155 -5.32 -5.86 -14.57
N PHE A 156 -4.05 -5.52 -14.83
CA PHE A 156 -3.66 -4.84 -16.07
C PHE A 156 -4.02 -5.68 -17.30
N ARG A 157 -3.76 -6.99 -17.28
CA ARG A 157 -4.12 -7.88 -18.41
C ARG A 157 -5.63 -7.99 -18.59
N ALA A 158 -6.39 -8.15 -17.50
CA ALA A 158 -7.85 -8.27 -17.56
C ALA A 158 -8.51 -6.98 -18.10
N LEU A 159 -7.94 -5.83 -17.75
CA LEU A 159 -8.48 -4.52 -18.15
C LEU A 159 -7.88 -3.99 -19.46
N ALA A 160 -6.85 -4.64 -20.03
CA ALA A 160 -6.21 -4.20 -21.28
C ALA A 160 -7.20 -4.16 -22.46
N HIS A 161 -8.26 -4.96 -22.43
CA HIS A 161 -9.31 -4.99 -23.47
C HIS A 161 -10.49 -4.06 -23.16
N THR A 162 -10.46 -3.34 -22.03
CA THR A 162 -11.52 -2.39 -21.67
C THR A 162 -11.08 -0.98 -22.02
N ARG A 163 -12.04 -0.18 -22.57
CA ARG A 163 -11.79 1.24 -22.93
C ARG A 163 -11.57 2.16 -21.71
N ILE A 164 -11.23 1.60 -20.56
CA ILE A 164 -11.00 2.37 -19.33
C ILE A 164 -9.75 3.27 -19.46
N TRP A 165 -8.84 2.91 -20.37
CA TRP A 165 -7.55 3.59 -20.59
C TRP A 165 -7.60 4.71 -21.65
N GLU A 166 -8.69 4.86 -22.38
CA GLU A 166 -8.85 5.85 -23.46
C GLU A 166 -9.39 7.21 -22.95
N ALA A 167 -9.02 7.61 -21.73
CA ALA A 167 -9.51 8.87 -21.16
C ALA A 167 -8.37 9.84 -20.83
#